data_ccf40818dfadec902a23dae5c210e07c
#
_entry.id   ccf40818dfadec902a23dae5c210e07c
#
_cell.length_a   1.000
_cell.length_b   1.000
_cell.length_c   1.000
_cell.angle_alpha   90.00
_cell.angle_beta   90.00
_cell.angle_gamma   90.00
#
_symmetry.space_group_name_H-M   'P 1'
#
loop_
_entity.id
_entity.type
_entity.pdbx_description
1 polymer ?
#
loop_
_entity_poly.entity_id
_entity_poly.type
_entity_poly.pdbx_seq_one_letter_code
_entity_poly.pdbx_strand_id
1 'polypeptide(L)'
;QAEDGIRDSSTSRGLGDVYKRQVIYVPGMDQTKEYFPRVMNSLGVSRGMHVISMDGPGQGNSNIQKIRAVADNYERAGAAVIDYLETREEVDSKKIGIYGVSMGSYWSLRLASYDNRPAALASGVATFNPNNTIFSVSSPRFKQMFMYMAGMDDEEEFDKMAEKMTVKGYADKVKCPTLLATGEFDPLCPLEDAIEVYEDLTCKKELWVIEDQFHPLWGIPNLGKLDCHHYIMDWLQKALLDGKTNDKRIAYVSNKGDGPFGDCDWDPTIKPGEAYF
;
A
#
# COMPACT_ATOMS: atom_id res chain seq x y z
N GLN A 1 -29.29 11.47 23.54
CA GLN A 1 -28.66 10.54 24.52
C GLN A 1 -28.06 9.29 23.81
N ALA A 2 -27.68 9.38 22.56
CA ALA A 2 -26.98 8.34 21.80
C ALA A 2 -25.66 8.83 21.18
N GLU A 3 -25.18 10.02 21.49
CA GLU A 3 -23.95 10.60 20.94
C GLU A 3 -22.72 10.45 21.84
N ASP A 4 -22.86 9.91 23.04
CA ASP A 4 -21.76 9.81 24.02
C ASP A 4 -20.97 8.47 23.92
N GLY A 5 -21.22 7.61 22.94
CA GLY A 5 -20.63 6.27 22.84
C GLY A 5 -19.39 6.14 21.98
N ILE A 6 -19.04 7.12 21.17
CA ILE A 6 -17.82 7.11 20.34
C ILE A 6 -16.91 8.25 20.79
N ARG A 7 -16.40 8.14 22.00
CA ARG A 7 -15.21 8.90 22.35
C ARG A 7 -14.03 8.23 21.69
N ASP A 8 -13.56 8.82 20.61
CA ASP A 8 -12.27 8.56 20.05
C ASP A 8 -11.23 8.63 21.19
N SER A 9 -10.64 7.46 21.52
CA SER A 9 -9.62 7.35 22.55
C SER A 9 -8.32 8.09 22.17
N SER A 10 -8.28 8.71 20.99
CA SER A 10 -7.16 9.49 20.48
C SER A 10 -7.21 10.99 20.87
N THR A 11 -8.28 11.48 21.48
CA THR A 11 -8.38 12.88 21.92
C THR A 11 -7.70 13.09 23.29
N SER A 12 -6.39 12.95 23.33
CA SER A 12 -5.61 13.56 24.40
C SER A 12 -5.52 15.07 24.13
N ARG A 13 -5.99 15.88 25.07
CA ARG A 13 -5.89 17.35 25.02
C ARG A 13 -4.42 17.76 24.81
N GLY A 14 -4.10 18.40 23.70
CA GLY A 14 -2.78 18.90 23.37
C GLY A 14 -2.13 18.30 22.12
N LEU A 15 -2.77 17.34 21.46
CA LEU A 15 -2.25 16.70 20.24
C LEU A 15 -3.07 17.09 18.99
N GLY A 16 -3.78 18.22 19.01
CA GLY A 16 -4.74 18.63 17.99
C GLY A 16 -4.25 18.60 16.54
N ASP A 17 -2.95 18.78 16.30
CA ASP A 17 -2.39 18.72 14.94
C ASP A 17 -1.83 17.35 14.56
N VAL A 18 -1.60 16.47 15.52
CA VAL A 18 -1.02 15.14 15.31
C VAL A 18 -2.04 14.21 14.66
N TYR A 19 -3.31 14.32 15.04
CA TYR A 19 -4.39 13.41 14.61
C TYR A 19 -5.14 13.84 13.34
N LYS A 20 -4.71 14.88 12.65
CA LYS A 20 -5.35 15.30 11.39
C LYS A 20 -4.89 14.53 10.17
N ARG A 21 -3.86 13.67 10.33
CA ARG A 21 -3.32 12.84 9.26
C ARG A 21 -4.14 11.58 9.11
N GLN A 22 -4.45 11.22 7.87
CA GLN A 22 -5.27 10.09 7.53
C GLN A 22 -4.51 9.12 6.62
N VAL A 23 -4.61 7.84 6.88
CA VAL A 23 -4.11 6.80 5.97
C VAL A 23 -5.30 5.97 5.47
N ILE A 24 -5.45 5.90 4.16
CA ILE A 24 -6.36 4.97 3.49
C ILE A 24 -5.61 3.65 3.33
N TYR A 25 -6.08 2.61 4.01
CA TYR A 25 -5.53 1.27 3.84
C TYR A 25 -6.28 0.55 2.72
N VAL A 26 -5.52 0.08 1.74
CA VAL A 26 -6.01 -0.69 0.59
C VAL A 26 -5.55 -2.14 0.77
N PRO A 27 -6.47 -3.06 1.15
CA PRO A 27 -6.13 -4.44 1.46
C PRO A 27 -5.70 -5.23 0.23
N GLY A 28 -5.00 -6.34 0.46
CA GLY A 28 -4.69 -7.32 -0.57
C GLY A 28 -5.95 -8.00 -1.12
N MET A 29 -5.79 -8.77 -2.18
CA MET A 29 -6.91 -9.38 -2.91
C MET A 29 -7.80 -10.27 -2.02
N ASP A 30 -7.19 -11.06 -1.15
CA ASP A 30 -7.84 -12.01 -0.26
C ASP A 30 -8.15 -11.46 1.14
N GLN A 31 -8.03 -10.15 1.31
CA GLN A 31 -8.30 -9.44 2.56
C GLN A 31 -9.57 -8.59 2.45
N THR A 32 -10.07 -8.19 3.62
CA THR A 32 -11.18 -7.25 3.75
C THR A 32 -10.79 -6.12 4.69
N LYS A 33 -11.62 -5.08 4.78
CA LYS A 33 -11.38 -3.92 5.65
C LYS A 33 -11.16 -4.27 7.12
N GLU A 34 -11.64 -5.42 7.58
CA GLU A 34 -11.49 -5.89 8.95
C GLU A 34 -10.06 -6.39 9.25
N TYR A 35 -9.26 -6.67 8.22
CA TYR A 35 -7.90 -7.17 8.39
C TYR A 35 -6.98 -6.10 9.00
N PHE A 36 -7.17 -4.84 8.61
CA PHE A 36 -6.40 -3.70 9.11
C PHE A 36 -7.26 -2.42 9.09
N PRO A 37 -7.18 -1.53 10.06
CA PRO A 37 -6.33 -1.57 11.25
C PRO A 37 -6.88 -2.54 12.30
N ARG A 38 -5.99 -3.21 13.03
CA ARG A 38 -6.39 -3.95 14.23
C ARG A 38 -6.60 -2.97 15.37
N VAL A 39 -7.76 -3.01 16.00
CA VAL A 39 -8.16 -2.04 17.05
C VAL A 39 -7.13 -1.93 18.18
N MET A 40 -6.52 -3.05 18.57
CA MET A 40 -5.58 -3.08 19.70
C MET A 40 -4.14 -2.73 19.34
N ASN A 41 -3.73 -2.89 18.07
CA ASN A 41 -2.36 -2.71 17.60
C ASN A 41 -2.31 -2.00 16.25
N SER A 42 -3.08 -0.91 16.12
CA SER A 42 -3.04 -0.15 14.86
C SER A 42 -1.70 0.57 14.70
N LEU A 43 -0.96 0.20 13.67
CA LEU A 43 0.33 0.80 13.34
C LEU A 43 0.20 2.30 13.02
N GLY A 44 -0.91 2.71 12.43
CA GLY A 44 -1.18 4.12 12.16
C GLY A 44 -1.54 4.90 13.42
N VAL A 45 -2.45 4.37 14.24
CA VAL A 45 -2.90 5.04 15.47
C VAL A 45 -1.75 5.22 16.46
N SER A 46 -0.88 4.23 16.61
CA SER A 46 0.32 4.34 17.48
C SER A 46 1.29 5.45 17.02
N ARG A 47 1.17 5.91 15.78
CA ARG A 47 1.95 7.00 15.17
C ARG A 47 1.18 8.30 15.02
N GLY A 48 0.04 8.42 15.69
CA GLY A 48 -0.81 9.61 15.64
C GLY A 48 -1.45 9.85 14.27
N MET A 49 -1.79 8.78 13.56
CA MET A 49 -2.50 8.83 12.29
C MET A 49 -3.82 8.06 12.40
N HIS A 50 -4.90 8.62 11.89
CA HIS A 50 -6.12 7.86 11.69
C HIS A 50 -5.94 6.89 10.52
N VAL A 51 -6.60 5.75 10.59
CA VAL A 51 -6.59 4.78 9.49
C VAL A 51 -8.02 4.44 9.11
N ILE A 52 -8.33 4.57 7.84
CA ILE A 52 -9.57 4.07 7.25
C ILE A 52 -9.24 2.91 6.32
N SER A 53 -9.89 1.78 6.52
CA SER A 53 -9.77 0.61 5.65
C SER A 53 -11.03 0.49 4.80
N MET A 54 -10.87 0.14 3.53
CA MET A 54 -11.99 0.02 2.61
C MET A 54 -12.11 -1.38 2.03
N ASP A 55 -13.34 -1.84 1.85
CA ASP A 55 -13.64 -2.93 0.93
C ASP A 55 -13.85 -2.32 -0.46
N GLY A 56 -12.84 -2.44 -1.31
CA GLY A 56 -12.96 -2.01 -2.70
C GLY A 56 -13.92 -2.89 -3.50
N PRO A 57 -14.19 -2.54 -4.77
CA PRO A 57 -15.02 -3.37 -5.64
C PRO A 57 -14.58 -4.83 -5.63
N GLY A 58 -15.51 -5.75 -5.47
CA GLY A 58 -15.26 -7.18 -5.39
C GLY A 58 -14.84 -7.70 -4.02
N GLN A 59 -14.49 -6.85 -3.06
CA GLN A 59 -14.05 -7.26 -1.72
C GLN A 59 -15.19 -7.17 -0.70
N GLY A 60 -15.14 -8.01 0.34
CA GLY A 60 -15.98 -7.95 1.53
C GLY A 60 -17.43 -7.53 1.30
N ASN A 61 -17.86 -6.47 1.97
CA ASN A 61 -19.22 -5.94 1.84
C ASN A 61 -19.56 -5.44 0.43
N SER A 62 -18.60 -4.91 -0.30
CA SER A 62 -18.83 -4.48 -1.69
C SER A 62 -19.23 -5.66 -2.58
N ASN A 63 -18.59 -6.81 -2.41
CA ASN A 63 -18.98 -8.03 -3.14
C ASN A 63 -20.37 -8.53 -2.74
N ILE A 64 -20.71 -8.52 -1.44
CA ILE A 64 -22.06 -8.88 -0.94
C ILE A 64 -23.12 -8.01 -1.61
N GLN A 65 -22.85 -6.72 -1.79
CA GLN A 65 -23.73 -5.77 -2.46
C GLN A 65 -23.65 -5.81 -4.00
N LYS A 66 -22.94 -6.78 -4.57
CA LYS A 66 -22.77 -6.96 -6.02
C LYS A 66 -22.00 -5.83 -6.71
N ILE A 67 -21.19 -5.06 -5.96
CA ILE A 67 -20.23 -4.12 -6.52
C ILE A 67 -19.03 -4.93 -6.95
N ARG A 68 -18.94 -5.24 -8.24
CA ARG A 68 -17.94 -6.16 -8.81
C ARG A 68 -16.65 -5.44 -9.16
N ALA A 69 -15.52 -6.17 -9.06
CA ALA A 69 -14.25 -5.68 -9.54
C ALA A 69 -14.21 -5.65 -11.07
N VAL A 70 -13.73 -4.56 -11.63
CA VAL A 70 -13.35 -4.45 -13.03
C VAL A 70 -11.96 -3.79 -13.11
N ALA A 71 -11.36 -3.75 -14.28
CA ALA A 71 -9.97 -3.34 -14.43
C ALA A 71 -9.65 -1.92 -13.93
N ASP A 72 -10.64 -1.02 -13.84
CA ASP A 72 -10.43 0.42 -13.62
C ASP A 72 -11.40 1.07 -12.63
N ASN A 73 -12.15 0.30 -11.82
CA ASN A 73 -13.13 0.93 -10.92
C ASN A 73 -12.64 1.13 -9.48
N TYR A 74 -11.48 0.60 -9.15
CA TYR A 74 -10.91 0.82 -7.82
C TYR A 74 -10.49 2.27 -7.63
N GLU A 75 -10.03 2.94 -8.70
CA GLU A 75 -9.66 4.35 -8.71
C GLU A 75 -10.84 5.24 -8.28
N ARG A 76 -12.01 4.99 -8.84
CA ARG A 76 -13.24 5.75 -8.48
C ARG A 76 -13.72 5.46 -7.06
N ALA A 77 -13.61 4.20 -6.64
CA ALA A 77 -13.97 3.81 -5.28
C ALA A 77 -13.03 4.48 -4.25
N GLY A 78 -11.73 4.49 -4.51
CA GLY A 78 -10.75 5.17 -3.67
C GLY A 78 -10.92 6.69 -3.66
N ALA A 79 -11.21 7.31 -4.81
CA ALA A 79 -11.51 8.74 -4.89
C ALA A 79 -12.75 9.11 -4.04
N ALA A 80 -13.78 8.28 -4.04
CA ALA A 80 -14.97 8.49 -3.20
C ALA A 80 -14.64 8.41 -1.69
N VAL A 81 -13.65 7.60 -1.28
CA VAL A 81 -13.16 7.61 0.09
C VAL A 81 -12.46 8.92 0.41
N ILE A 82 -11.67 9.47 -0.52
CA ILE A 82 -11.03 10.78 -0.35
C ILE A 82 -12.10 11.87 -0.25
N ASP A 83 -13.14 11.86 -1.11
CA ASP A 83 -14.26 12.80 -1.05
C ASP A 83 -14.93 12.76 0.34
N TYR A 84 -15.16 11.56 0.88
CA TYR A 84 -15.70 11.42 2.23
C TYR A 84 -14.78 12.01 3.30
N LEU A 85 -13.48 11.73 3.22
CA LEU A 85 -12.50 12.24 4.18
C LEU A 85 -12.43 13.77 4.17
N GLU A 86 -12.57 14.41 3.02
CA GLU A 86 -12.60 15.87 2.90
C GLU A 86 -13.82 16.50 3.57
N THR A 87 -14.90 15.76 3.83
CA THR A 87 -16.06 16.24 4.60
C THR A 87 -15.85 16.20 6.11
N ARG A 88 -14.76 15.58 6.58
CA ARG A 88 -14.50 15.35 8.01
C ARG A 88 -13.67 16.48 8.61
N GLU A 89 -14.17 17.13 9.66
CA GLU A 89 -13.48 18.25 10.33
C GLU A 89 -12.17 17.84 11.03
N GLU A 90 -12.08 16.56 11.42
CA GLU A 90 -10.90 15.98 12.05
C GLU A 90 -9.80 15.58 11.04
N VAL A 91 -10.05 15.70 9.74
CA VAL A 91 -9.10 15.34 8.69
C VAL A 91 -8.49 16.60 8.07
N ASP A 92 -7.17 16.64 7.96
CA ASP A 92 -6.48 17.59 7.09
C ASP A 92 -6.39 17.01 5.67
N SER A 93 -7.18 17.54 4.75
CA SER A 93 -7.23 17.06 3.37
C SER A 93 -5.89 17.09 2.63
N LYS A 94 -4.91 17.86 3.13
CA LYS A 94 -3.54 17.91 2.60
C LYS A 94 -2.63 16.82 3.17
N LYS A 95 -3.14 16.01 4.10
CA LYS A 95 -2.38 14.98 4.83
C LYS A 95 -3.07 13.60 4.74
N ILE A 96 -3.62 13.29 3.60
CA ILE A 96 -4.19 11.97 3.29
C ILE A 96 -3.12 11.13 2.59
N GLY A 97 -2.68 10.07 3.23
CA GLY A 97 -1.78 9.06 2.64
C GLY A 97 -2.53 7.82 2.23
N ILE A 98 -1.91 7.02 1.36
CA ILE A 98 -2.42 5.71 0.96
C ILE A 98 -1.39 4.65 1.33
N TYR A 99 -1.87 3.54 1.87
CA TYR A 99 -1.07 2.36 2.14
C TYR A 99 -1.72 1.13 1.49
N GLY A 100 -1.10 0.63 0.44
CA GLY A 100 -1.53 -0.58 -0.28
C GLY A 100 -0.67 -1.78 0.08
N VAL A 101 -1.28 -2.97 0.19
CA VAL A 101 -0.59 -4.23 0.49
C VAL A 101 -0.96 -5.28 -0.56
N SER A 102 0.05 -5.97 -1.12
CA SER A 102 -0.16 -7.00 -2.14
C SER A 102 -0.93 -6.43 -3.34
N MET A 103 -2.02 -7.03 -3.76
CA MET A 103 -2.90 -6.48 -4.80
C MET A 103 -3.36 -5.04 -4.49
N GLY A 104 -3.44 -4.68 -3.20
CA GLY A 104 -3.70 -3.31 -2.77
C GLY A 104 -2.63 -2.32 -3.23
N SER A 105 -1.39 -2.76 -3.47
CA SER A 105 -0.33 -1.92 -4.04
C SER A 105 -0.64 -1.52 -5.49
N TYR A 106 -1.12 -2.45 -6.29
CA TYR A 106 -1.60 -2.17 -7.64
C TYR A 106 -2.75 -1.15 -7.61
N TRP A 107 -3.78 -1.41 -6.81
CA TRP A 107 -4.94 -0.52 -6.72
C TRP A 107 -4.60 0.85 -6.16
N SER A 108 -3.72 0.94 -5.18
CA SER A 108 -3.31 2.20 -4.57
C SER A 108 -2.49 3.07 -5.52
N LEU A 109 -1.62 2.46 -6.33
CA LEU A 109 -0.87 3.18 -7.36
C LEU A 109 -1.81 3.70 -8.46
N ARG A 110 -2.76 2.86 -8.91
CA ARG A 110 -3.79 3.27 -9.85
C ARG A 110 -4.62 4.43 -9.30
N LEU A 111 -5.03 4.37 -8.03
CA LEU A 111 -5.74 5.47 -7.36
C LEU A 111 -4.91 6.75 -7.36
N ALA A 112 -3.65 6.68 -6.93
CA ALA A 112 -2.78 7.85 -6.88
C ALA A 112 -2.42 8.42 -8.26
N SER A 113 -2.52 7.61 -9.31
CA SER A 113 -2.37 8.08 -10.70
C SER A 113 -3.63 8.77 -11.25
N TYR A 114 -4.78 8.41 -10.71
CA TYR A 114 -6.09 8.95 -11.08
C TYR A 114 -6.44 10.23 -10.30
N ASP A 115 -6.11 10.26 -9.01
CA ASP A 115 -6.41 11.33 -8.08
C ASP A 115 -5.12 11.92 -7.49
N ASN A 116 -4.90 13.21 -7.68
CA ASN A 116 -3.69 13.91 -7.24
C ASN A 116 -3.78 14.46 -5.79
N ARG A 117 -4.87 14.21 -5.07
CA ARG A 117 -5.05 14.67 -3.68
C ARG A 117 -4.23 13.90 -2.64
N PRO A 118 -3.87 12.61 -2.81
CA PRO A 118 -3.00 11.94 -1.86
C PRO A 118 -1.68 12.66 -1.68
N ALA A 119 -1.27 12.83 -0.41
CA ALA A 119 -0.03 13.50 -0.03
C ALA A 119 1.17 12.56 0.02
N ALA A 120 0.93 11.24 0.14
CA ALA A 120 1.94 10.20 0.09
C ALA A 120 1.32 8.85 -0.29
N LEU A 121 2.10 8.00 -0.96
CA LEU A 121 1.74 6.62 -1.30
C LEU A 121 2.82 5.67 -0.76
N ALA A 122 2.40 4.61 -0.07
CA ALA A 122 3.28 3.49 0.25
C ALA A 122 2.66 2.18 -0.24
N SER A 123 3.47 1.40 -0.94
CA SER A 123 3.15 0.05 -1.40
C SER A 123 4.00 -0.94 -0.63
N GLY A 124 3.38 -1.67 0.29
CA GLY A 124 4.03 -2.75 1.03
C GLY A 124 3.67 -4.10 0.45
N VAL A 125 4.67 -5.01 0.33
CA VAL A 125 4.42 -6.32 -0.31
C VAL A 125 3.87 -6.09 -1.72
N ALA A 126 4.64 -5.35 -2.53
CA ALA A 126 4.19 -4.80 -3.80
C ALA A 126 3.71 -5.87 -4.79
N THR A 127 2.77 -5.52 -5.61
CA THR A 127 2.29 -6.27 -6.79
C THR A 127 1.87 -5.24 -7.83
N PHE A 128 2.44 -5.28 -9.02
CA PHE A 128 2.21 -4.25 -10.04
C PHE A 128 1.73 -4.80 -11.38
N ASN A 129 1.95 -6.09 -11.63
CA ASN A 129 1.60 -6.74 -12.88
C ASN A 129 0.73 -7.98 -12.63
N PRO A 130 -0.49 -7.81 -12.07
CA PRO A 130 -1.29 -8.94 -11.60
C PRO A 130 -1.64 -9.94 -12.69
N ASN A 131 -1.81 -9.50 -13.94
CA ASN A 131 -2.08 -10.40 -15.04
C ASN A 131 -0.95 -11.41 -15.25
N ASN A 132 0.29 -10.94 -15.30
CA ASN A 132 1.44 -11.80 -15.60
C ASN A 132 1.93 -12.59 -14.38
N THR A 133 1.67 -12.13 -13.16
CA THR A 133 2.20 -12.73 -11.94
C THR A 133 1.14 -13.51 -11.15
N ILE A 134 0.01 -12.87 -10.85
CA ILE A 134 -1.01 -13.48 -10.00
C ILE A 134 -1.90 -14.44 -10.81
N PHE A 135 -2.39 -14.00 -11.97
CA PHE A 135 -3.40 -14.77 -12.70
C PHE A 135 -2.82 -15.81 -13.64
N SER A 136 -1.61 -15.58 -14.18
CA SER A 136 -1.02 -16.45 -15.20
C SER A 136 -0.06 -17.51 -14.63
N VAL A 137 0.73 -17.17 -13.60
CA VAL A 137 1.81 -18.05 -13.13
C VAL A 137 1.69 -18.50 -11.68
N SER A 138 0.84 -17.85 -10.90
CA SER A 138 0.61 -18.22 -9.50
C SER A 138 -0.44 -19.34 -9.37
N SER A 139 -0.80 -19.70 -8.14
CA SER A 139 -1.82 -20.70 -7.90
C SER A 139 -3.14 -20.36 -8.60
N PRO A 140 -3.78 -21.29 -9.33
CA PRO A 140 -5.05 -21.05 -10.02
C PRO A 140 -6.16 -20.48 -9.13
N ARG A 141 -6.09 -20.72 -7.83
CA ARG A 141 -7.08 -20.17 -6.86
C ARG A 141 -7.11 -18.64 -6.87
N PHE A 142 -5.99 -17.97 -7.18
CA PHE A 142 -5.98 -16.50 -7.22
C PHE A 142 -6.78 -15.97 -8.40
N LYS A 143 -6.64 -16.59 -9.58
CA LYS A 143 -7.46 -16.27 -10.75
C LYS A 143 -8.95 -16.52 -10.44
N GLN A 144 -9.28 -17.69 -9.91
CA GLN A 144 -10.66 -18.06 -9.53
C GLN A 144 -11.24 -17.09 -8.50
N MET A 145 -10.46 -16.68 -7.49
CA MET A 145 -10.88 -15.70 -6.50
C MET A 145 -11.21 -14.36 -7.16
N PHE A 146 -10.36 -13.89 -8.07
CA PHE A 146 -10.61 -12.61 -8.72
C PHE A 146 -11.79 -12.70 -9.69
N MET A 147 -11.96 -13.81 -10.40
CA MET A 147 -13.16 -14.08 -11.21
C MET A 147 -14.44 -13.98 -10.36
N TYR A 148 -14.41 -14.58 -9.15
CA TYR A 148 -15.52 -14.42 -8.19
C TYR A 148 -15.75 -12.94 -7.79
N MET A 149 -14.68 -12.19 -7.52
CA MET A 149 -14.75 -10.76 -7.21
C MET A 149 -15.29 -9.94 -8.39
N ALA A 150 -14.97 -10.34 -9.60
CA ALA A 150 -15.45 -9.73 -10.84
C ALA A 150 -16.88 -10.18 -11.19
N GLY A 151 -17.35 -11.31 -10.63
CA GLY A 151 -18.60 -11.93 -10.99
C GLY A 151 -18.58 -12.54 -12.40
N MET A 152 -17.44 -13.06 -12.80
CA MET A 152 -17.17 -13.68 -14.10
C MET A 152 -16.99 -15.17 -13.94
N ASP A 153 -17.67 -15.97 -14.74
CA ASP A 153 -17.55 -17.42 -14.77
C ASP A 153 -16.79 -17.91 -16.01
N ASP A 154 -16.60 -17.05 -17.00
CA ASP A 154 -15.84 -17.34 -18.23
C ASP A 154 -14.40 -16.86 -18.10
N GLU A 155 -13.45 -17.79 -18.27
CA GLU A 155 -12.02 -17.48 -18.15
C GLU A 155 -11.49 -16.61 -19.29
N GLU A 156 -12.01 -16.76 -20.52
CA GLU A 156 -11.55 -15.95 -21.65
C GLU A 156 -11.99 -14.48 -21.50
N GLU A 157 -13.21 -14.25 -21.00
CA GLU A 157 -13.68 -12.90 -20.69
C GLU A 157 -12.86 -12.29 -19.56
N PHE A 158 -12.55 -13.10 -18.54
CA PHE A 158 -11.70 -12.66 -17.46
C PHE A 158 -10.31 -12.27 -17.96
N ASP A 159 -9.66 -13.08 -18.79
CA ASP A 159 -8.33 -12.82 -19.31
C ASP A 159 -8.28 -11.51 -20.10
N LYS A 160 -9.30 -11.22 -20.94
CA LYS A 160 -9.44 -9.94 -21.65
C LYS A 160 -9.59 -8.74 -20.71
N MET A 161 -10.20 -8.93 -19.54
CA MET A 161 -10.25 -7.89 -18.51
C MET A 161 -8.89 -7.76 -17.82
N ALA A 162 -8.26 -8.87 -17.45
CA ALA A 162 -6.99 -8.91 -16.75
C ALA A 162 -5.85 -8.28 -17.55
N GLU A 163 -5.84 -8.40 -18.88
CA GLU A 163 -4.89 -7.72 -19.77
C GLU A 163 -4.88 -6.20 -19.61
N LYS A 164 -5.99 -5.61 -19.14
CA LYS A 164 -6.11 -4.17 -18.89
C LYS A 164 -5.62 -3.78 -17.50
N MET A 165 -5.33 -4.76 -16.64
CA MET A 165 -4.86 -4.56 -15.29
C MET A 165 -3.34 -4.34 -15.28
N THR A 166 -2.92 -3.12 -15.53
CA THR A 166 -1.52 -2.71 -15.59
C THR A 166 -1.31 -1.37 -14.91
N VAL A 167 -0.11 -1.14 -14.42
CA VAL A 167 0.37 0.19 -13.97
C VAL A 167 1.19 0.92 -15.04
N LYS A 168 1.49 0.27 -16.14
CA LYS A 168 2.23 0.85 -17.27
C LYS A 168 1.44 2.00 -17.89
N GLY A 169 2.07 3.17 -18.01
CA GLY A 169 1.44 4.41 -18.46
C GLY A 169 0.52 5.06 -17.41
N TYR A 170 0.63 4.63 -16.14
CA TYR A 170 -0.04 5.22 -14.99
C TYR A 170 0.95 5.69 -13.92
N ALA A 171 2.06 4.99 -13.71
CA ALA A 171 3.04 5.32 -12.69
C ALA A 171 3.62 6.74 -12.86
N ASP A 172 3.85 7.18 -14.08
CA ASP A 172 4.33 8.53 -14.43
C ASP A 172 3.36 9.66 -14.04
N LYS A 173 2.09 9.34 -13.81
CA LYS A 173 1.05 10.28 -13.41
C LYS A 173 0.99 10.50 -11.90
N VAL A 174 1.58 9.63 -11.10
CA VAL A 174 1.63 9.78 -9.64
C VAL A 174 2.44 11.02 -9.27
N LYS A 175 1.88 11.89 -8.42
CA LYS A 175 2.49 13.18 -8.06
C LYS A 175 3.02 13.23 -6.62
N CYS A 176 2.46 12.42 -5.74
CA CYS A 176 2.89 12.39 -4.34
C CYS A 176 4.17 11.56 -4.16
N PRO A 177 4.96 11.82 -3.10
CA PRO A 177 6.07 10.94 -2.71
C PRO A 177 5.60 9.50 -2.59
N THR A 178 6.37 8.56 -3.16
CA THR A 178 5.99 7.16 -3.26
C THR A 178 7.09 6.24 -2.74
N LEU A 179 6.71 5.33 -1.85
CA LEU A 179 7.53 4.22 -1.37
C LEU A 179 7.01 2.91 -1.96
N LEU A 180 7.91 2.14 -2.55
CA LEU A 180 7.68 0.75 -2.95
C LEU A 180 8.51 -0.16 -2.05
N ALA A 181 7.91 -1.20 -1.45
CA ALA A 181 8.63 -2.20 -0.66
C ALA A 181 8.28 -3.61 -1.17
N THR A 182 9.30 -4.39 -1.50
CA THR A 182 9.15 -5.74 -2.05
C THR A 182 10.22 -6.69 -1.49
N GLY A 183 9.92 -7.98 -1.47
CA GLY A 183 10.92 -9.00 -1.23
C GLY A 183 11.76 -9.26 -2.49
N GLU A 184 13.04 -9.54 -2.30
CA GLU A 184 13.98 -9.80 -3.40
C GLU A 184 13.53 -10.94 -4.31
N PHE A 185 12.93 -11.98 -3.73
CA PHE A 185 12.47 -13.19 -4.42
C PHE A 185 10.95 -13.34 -4.44
N ASP A 186 10.23 -12.22 -4.43
CA ASP A 186 8.77 -12.24 -4.45
C ASP A 186 8.23 -12.67 -5.84
N PRO A 187 7.62 -13.85 -5.97
CA PRO A 187 7.10 -14.32 -7.26
C PRO A 187 5.84 -13.58 -7.71
N LEU A 188 5.18 -12.85 -6.80
CA LEU A 188 3.98 -12.05 -7.11
C LEU A 188 4.32 -10.60 -7.47
N CYS A 189 5.54 -10.18 -7.18
CA CYS A 189 6.14 -8.95 -7.66
C CYS A 189 7.63 -9.19 -7.96
N PRO A 190 7.96 -9.75 -9.13
CA PRO A 190 9.34 -9.86 -9.57
C PRO A 190 10.06 -8.53 -9.39
N LEU A 191 11.32 -8.60 -8.98
CA LEU A 191 12.10 -7.40 -8.70
C LEU A 191 12.18 -6.48 -9.92
N GLU A 192 12.20 -7.05 -11.11
CA GLU A 192 12.20 -6.34 -12.38
C GLU A 192 10.95 -5.47 -12.55
N ASP A 193 9.76 -6.00 -12.18
CA ASP A 193 8.50 -5.24 -12.21
C ASP A 193 8.54 -4.06 -11.24
N ALA A 194 9.10 -4.26 -10.04
CA ALA A 194 9.23 -3.20 -9.05
C ALA A 194 10.21 -2.11 -9.52
N ILE A 195 11.32 -2.50 -10.15
CA ILE A 195 12.31 -1.57 -10.73
C ILE A 195 11.68 -0.80 -11.91
N GLU A 196 10.94 -1.46 -12.82
CA GLU A 196 10.26 -0.80 -13.93
C GLU A 196 9.31 0.28 -13.40
N VAL A 197 8.47 -0.05 -12.42
CA VAL A 197 7.56 0.93 -11.82
C VAL A 197 8.32 2.06 -11.11
N TYR A 198 9.39 1.72 -10.39
CA TYR A 198 10.23 2.73 -9.76
C TYR A 198 10.81 3.68 -10.80
N GLU A 199 11.32 3.21 -11.93
CA GLU A 199 11.85 4.08 -12.96
C GLU A 199 10.77 4.95 -13.63
N ASP A 200 9.58 4.41 -13.86
CA ASP A 200 8.45 5.13 -14.45
C ASP A 200 7.91 6.25 -13.55
N LEU A 201 8.03 6.13 -12.22
CA LEU A 201 7.61 7.18 -11.29
C LEU A 201 8.42 8.46 -11.52
N THR A 202 7.74 9.60 -11.66
CA THR A 202 8.37 10.92 -11.86
C THR A 202 8.40 11.79 -10.61
N CYS A 203 7.71 11.35 -9.54
CA CYS A 203 7.69 12.01 -8.24
C CYS A 203 8.90 11.64 -7.37
N LYS A 204 8.97 12.17 -6.15
CA LYS A 204 9.90 11.68 -5.12
C LYS A 204 9.62 10.20 -4.87
N LYS A 205 10.66 9.36 -4.86
CA LYS A 205 10.47 7.91 -4.87
C LYS A 205 11.54 7.15 -4.10
N GLU A 206 11.09 6.09 -3.43
CA GLU A 206 11.95 5.13 -2.77
C GLU A 206 11.54 3.71 -3.13
N LEU A 207 12.52 2.84 -3.34
CA LEU A 207 12.34 1.39 -3.49
C LEU A 207 13.13 0.69 -2.39
N TRP A 208 12.44 -0.08 -1.57
CA TRP A 208 13.05 -0.94 -0.57
C TRP A 208 12.98 -2.40 -1.02
N VAL A 209 14.13 -2.99 -1.25
CA VAL A 209 14.27 -4.41 -1.59
C VAL A 209 14.73 -5.15 -0.34
N ILE A 210 13.91 -6.06 0.15
CA ILE A 210 14.21 -6.82 1.37
C ILE A 210 14.88 -8.12 0.96
N GLU A 211 16.16 -8.24 1.34
CA GLU A 211 17.03 -9.37 0.99
C GLU A 211 16.43 -10.71 1.44
N ASP A 212 16.55 -11.74 0.59
CA ASP A 212 16.10 -13.12 0.84
C ASP A 212 14.59 -13.24 1.20
N GLN A 213 13.77 -12.22 0.94
CA GLN A 213 12.35 -12.28 1.27
C GLN A 213 11.46 -12.57 0.05
N PHE A 214 10.34 -13.19 0.37
CA PHE A 214 9.25 -13.50 -0.55
C PHE A 214 8.08 -12.52 -0.36
N HIS A 215 6.89 -12.85 -0.87
CA HIS A 215 5.73 -11.97 -0.85
C HIS A 215 5.34 -11.44 0.55
N PRO A 216 5.19 -12.24 1.61
CA PRO A 216 4.94 -11.71 2.95
C PRO A 216 6.22 -11.11 3.56
N LEU A 217 6.18 -9.83 3.91
CA LEU A 217 7.31 -9.12 4.55
C LEU A 217 7.16 -9.07 6.09
N TRP A 218 6.72 -10.15 6.71
CA TRP A 218 6.59 -10.28 8.15
C TRP A 218 7.51 -11.37 8.71
N GLY A 219 7.84 -11.19 9.99
CA GLY A 219 8.73 -12.13 10.67
C GLY A 219 10.16 -12.12 10.14
N ILE A 220 10.60 -11.02 9.54
CA ILE A 220 11.93 -10.87 9.00
C ILE A 220 12.92 -10.83 10.18
N PRO A 221 13.89 -11.76 10.24
CA PRO A 221 14.97 -11.68 11.22
C PRO A 221 15.70 -10.33 11.10
N ASN A 222 16.24 -9.81 12.18
CA ASN A 222 17.09 -8.63 12.17
C ASN A 222 16.37 -7.27 11.92
N LEU A 223 15.06 -7.24 11.74
CA LEU A 223 14.29 -5.99 11.76
C LEU A 223 13.88 -5.58 13.20
N GLY A 224 14.72 -5.81 14.19
CA GLY A 224 14.47 -5.38 15.56
C GLY A 224 13.19 -5.96 16.19
N LYS A 225 12.74 -7.14 15.79
CA LYS A 225 11.46 -7.80 16.15
C LYS A 225 10.20 -7.11 15.63
N LEU A 226 10.34 -6.11 14.80
CA LEU A 226 9.25 -5.47 14.08
C LEU A 226 9.18 -6.03 12.66
N ASP A 227 8.00 -6.03 12.06
CA ASP A 227 7.85 -6.34 10.64
C ASP A 227 8.07 -5.10 9.76
N CYS A 228 8.24 -5.32 8.46
CA CYS A 228 8.48 -4.24 7.50
C CYS A 228 7.35 -3.18 7.49
N HIS A 229 6.12 -3.59 7.83
CA HIS A 229 4.97 -2.68 7.86
C HIS A 229 5.10 -1.57 8.92
N HIS A 230 5.80 -1.82 10.03
CA HIS A 230 6.11 -0.79 11.01
C HIS A 230 6.93 0.34 10.38
N TYR A 231 7.98 0.01 9.64
CA TYR A 231 8.87 0.98 9.01
C TYR A 231 8.21 1.71 7.84
N ILE A 232 7.35 1.03 7.09
CA ILE A 232 6.53 1.65 6.05
C ILE A 232 5.60 2.70 6.67
N MET A 233 5.00 2.39 7.82
CA MET A 233 4.14 3.35 8.52
C MET A 233 4.93 4.52 9.14
N ASP A 234 6.19 4.30 9.56
CA ASP A 234 7.10 5.38 9.97
C ASP A 234 7.43 6.30 8.79
N TRP A 235 7.69 5.73 7.63
CA TRP A 235 7.92 6.50 6.41
C TRP A 235 6.69 7.34 6.04
N LEU A 236 5.48 6.75 6.06
CA LEU A 236 4.22 7.47 5.81
C LEU A 236 4.00 8.59 6.84
N GLN A 237 4.21 8.31 8.12
CA GLN A 237 4.11 9.33 9.16
C GLN A 237 5.02 10.53 8.85
N LYS A 238 6.28 10.27 8.51
CA LYS A 238 7.26 11.30 8.19
C LYS A 238 6.87 12.08 6.93
N ALA A 239 6.43 11.37 5.89
CA ALA A 239 5.97 12.00 4.65
C ALA A 239 4.76 12.93 4.89
N LEU A 240 3.79 12.50 5.71
CA LEU A 240 2.58 13.27 6.03
C LEU A 240 2.81 14.36 7.09
N LEU A 241 3.87 14.28 7.90
CA LEU A 241 4.16 15.24 8.95
C LEU A 241 4.83 16.48 8.39
N ASP A 242 5.95 16.31 7.73
CA ASP A 242 6.85 17.39 7.32
C ASP A 242 7.26 17.34 5.84
N GLY A 243 6.73 16.39 5.08
CA GLY A 243 7.03 16.21 3.66
C GLY A 243 8.46 15.76 3.36
N LYS A 244 9.21 15.34 4.40
CA LYS A 244 10.60 14.93 4.25
C LYS A 244 10.69 13.49 3.77
N THR A 245 10.87 13.33 2.49
CA THR A 245 11.15 12.07 1.82
C THR A 245 12.36 12.25 0.91
N ASN A 246 13.03 11.15 0.56
CA ASN A 246 14.10 11.21 -0.41
C ASN A 246 13.57 11.58 -1.80
N ASP A 247 14.36 12.29 -2.56
CA ASP A 247 13.99 12.63 -3.94
C ASP A 247 14.06 11.39 -4.84
N LYS A 248 15.08 10.55 -4.64
CA LYS A 248 15.32 9.31 -5.39
C LYS A 248 16.19 8.38 -4.56
N ARG A 249 15.71 7.17 -4.27
CA ARG A 249 16.48 6.21 -3.46
C ARG A 249 16.09 4.77 -3.78
N ILE A 250 17.09 3.90 -3.94
CA ILE A 250 16.93 2.44 -3.85
C ILE A 250 17.71 1.98 -2.64
N ALA A 251 17.06 1.21 -1.78
CA ALA A 251 17.68 0.67 -0.58
C ALA A 251 17.55 -0.84 -0.57
N TYR A 252 18.69 -1.51 -0.45
CA TYR A 252 18.77 -2.94 -0.22
C TYR A 252 18.84 -3.20 1.28
N VAL A 253 17.86 -3.93 1.81
CA VAL A 253 17.73 -4.20 3.24
C VAL A 253 18.23 -5.57 3.54
N SER A 254 19.44 -5.66 4.12
CA SER A 254 19.98 -6.95 4.48
C SER A 254 19.20 -7.62 5.61
N ASN A 255 18.90 -8.91 5.44
CA ASN A 255 18.36 -9.74 6.51
C ASN A 255 19.41 -10.21 7.52
N LYS A 256 20.69 -9.91 7.28
CA LYS A 256 21.85 -10.34 8.08
C LYS A 256 22.38 -9.26 9.01
N GLY A 257 21.85 -8.04 8.93
CA GLY A 257 22.29 -6.93 9.78
C GLY A 257 21.85 -7.12 11.24
N ASP A 258 22.69 -6.70 12.19
CA ASP A 258 22.40 -6.76 13.64
C ASP A 258 21.61 -5.53 14.13
N GLY A 259 21.33 -4.59 13.27
CA GLY A 259 20.66 -3.33 13.62
C GLY A 259 19.15 -3.35 13.38
N PRO A 260 18.38 -2.55 14.13
CA PRO A 260 17.02 -2.26 13.80
C PRO A 260 16.95 -1.58 12.42
N PHE A 261 15.92 -1.89 11.68
CA PHE A 261 15.69 -1.38 10.33
C PHE A 261 15.79 0.16 10.24
N GLY A 262 15.43 0.88 11.30
CA GLY A 262 15.50 2.34 11.37
C GLY A 262 16.91 2.89 11.60
N ASP A 263 17.84 2.09 12.09
CA ASP A 263 19.22 2.49 12.35
C ASP A 263 20.17 2.15 11.19
N CYS A 264 19.70 1.43 10.19
CA CYS A 264 20.47 1.21 8.98
C CYS A 264 20.52 2.52 8.20
N ASP A 265 21.70 3.11 8.11
CA ASP A 265 22.00 4.12 7.09
C ASP A 265 21.90 3.45 5.71
N TRP A 266 20.76 3.59 5.13
CA TRP A 266 20.46 3.02 3.84
C TRP A 266 21.22 3.80 2.78
N ASP A 267 22.31 3.23 2.31
CA ASP A 267 23.08 3.83 1.24
C ASP A 267 22.42 3.56 -0.12
N PRO A 268 21.88 4.58 -0.78
CA PRO A 268 21.26 4.42 -2.08
C PRO A 268 22.24 4.02 -3.20
N THR A 269 23.56 4.04 -2.90
CA THR A 269 24.59 3.65 -3.86
C THR A 269 24.91 2.18 -3.82
N ILE A 270 24.40 1.43 -2.83
CA ILE A 270 24.61 -0.02 -2.75
C ILE A 270 23.82 -0.68 -3.91
N LYS A 271 24.56 -1.38 -4.73
CA LYS A 271 23.97 -2.13 -5.85
C LYS A 271 23.30 -3.40 -5.35
N PRO A 272 22.25 -3.88 -6.08
CA PRO A 272 21.67 -5.20 -5.83
C PRO A 272 22.78 -6.27 -5.70
N GLY A 273 22.75 -7.06 -4.61
CA GLY A 273 23.78 -8.06 -4.31
C GLY A 273 25.00 -7.58 -3.52
N GLU A 274 25.14 -6.29 -3.26
CA GLU A 274 26.10 -5.76 -2.31
C GLU A 274 25.41 -5.62 -0.94
N ALA A 275 25.60 -6.62 -0.08
CA ALA A 275 25.01 -6.60 1.26
C ALA A 275 25.58 -5.48 2.11
N TYR A 276 24.74 -4.88 2.95
CA TYR A 276 25.21 -4.08 4.08
C TYR A 276 25.91 -5.03 5.09
N PHE A 277 27.20 -4.87 5.27
CA PHE A 277 27.98 -5.56 6.29
C PHE A 277 28.35 -4.58 7.39
#